data_c544cc02648da618d93df5e2757229c1
#
_entry.id   c544cc02648da618d93df5e2757229c1
#
_cell.length_a   1.000
_cell.length_b   1.000
_cell.length_c   1.000
_cell.angle_alpha   90.00
_cell.angle_beta   90.00
_cell.angle_gamma   90.00
#
_symmetry.space_group_name_H-M   'P 1'
#
loop_
_entity.id
_entity.type
_entity.pdbx_description
1 polymer ?
#
loop_
_entity_poly.entity_id
_entity_poly.type
_entity_poly.pdbx_seq_one_letter_code
_entity_poly.pdbx_strand_id
1 'polypeptide(L)'
;MPQAATAATPSDVPSPSWRVNGKVSAVLVVGQTVYVGGRFTTATSPGGESVGRRNLAAFDVDTGALRRDFIADAGSTVQTLASDGAALYVGGHFGRIRGVTRSRLAKVSLTTGAVDPAFRADANGGVLGLDVRDGWLYVGGDFSTIGGVSRQRVSKVFASTGAVDGGFVGRADSKVTSVVKHPTQDVLYVAGNFTSAGGAPRTGVAAVSSWTGAAGPQTYQSSVRPVLDLALNDDGSMLFGALAAGSNSATAWDSATGMRRWRQTTMGDVQAIDHHGGQVYFGFHDGFQDDTRLKLLVADARTGVVDDAFRPTFDYFWGVWAIDATATGVVAGGEFTSVSGVPAQGFVRFTGGTAPPPVVQQTYVDGSGASWTYWDRGSLDPGWQGPTFDDAGWRVGAAEFGYGDGDEATVVGWGPSATSKYITTYVRTRFDVTTVPDSLVVSMVVDDGAVVYLNGVEAVRDNMPAGAVTGTTRAATFRDGQAERALRSFTLDPALLVPGTNTLAIEVHQASSSSSDVSLDADLVGTYTP
;
A
#
# COMPACT_ATOMS: atom_id res chain seq x y z
N MET A 1 21.63 -4.68 -9.88
CA MET A 1 20.99 -4.27 -11.15
C MET A 1 20.71 -2.79 -11.05
N PRO A 2 20.81 -1.98 -12.12
CA PRO A 2 20.44 -0.58 -12.01
C PRO A 2 18.96 -0.51 -11.63
N GLN A 3 18.67 0.23 -10.56
CA GLN A 3 17.32 0.50 -10.08
C GLN A 3 16.56 1.28 -11.17
N ALA A 4 15.34 0.88 -11.47
CA ALA A 4 14.47 1.67 -12.36
C ALA A 4 14.33 3.08 -11.76
N ALA A 5 14.42 4.10 -12.62
CA ALA A 5 14.22 5.48 -12.20
C ALA A 5 12.84 5.61 -11.56
N THR A 6 12.78 6.24 -10.38
CA THR A 6 11.50 6.55 -9.72
C THR A 6 10.65 7.39 -10.69
N ALA A 7 9.37 7.04 -10.84
CA ALA A 7 8.46 7.82 -11.67
C ALA A 7 8.35 9.26 -11.12
N ALA A 8 8.14 10.23 -12.02
CA ALA A 8 7.92 11.61 -11.60
C ALA A 8 6.63 11.70 -10.77
N THR A 9 6.70 12.33 -9.61
CA THR A 9 5.50 12.70 -8.86
C THR A 9 4.69 13.69 -9.71
N PRO A 10 3.41 13.42 -10.03
CA PRO A 10 2.60 14.34 -10.82
C PRO A 10 2.30 15.62 -10.04
N SER A 11 1.85 16.66 -10.75
CA SER A 11 1.33 17.87 -10.10
C SER A 11 0.10 17.52 -9.24
N ASP A 12 -0.04 18.15 -8.07
CA ASP A 12 -1.24 18.03 -7.21
C ASP A 12 -2.45 18.85 -7.72
N VAL A 13 -2.25 19.59 -8.81
CA VAL A 13 -3.33 20.27 -9.53
C VAL A 13 -3.84 19.33 -10.65
N PRO A 14 -5.12 18.97 -10.65
CA PRO A 14 -5.65 18.02 -11.62
C PRO A 14 -5.68 18.60 -13.05
N SER A 15 -5.43 17.72 -14.01
CA SER A 15 -5.62 18.02 -15.42
C SER A 15 -7.10 18.13 -15.79
N PRO A 16 -7.50 19.08 -16.65
CA PRO A 16 -8.89 19.20 -17.10
C PRO A 16 -9.41 17.88 -17.68
N SER A 17 -10.64 17.53 -17.32
CA SER A 17 -11.30 16.30 -17.78
C SER A 17 -12.81 16.47 -17.85
N TRP A 18 -13.46 15.63 -18.66
CA TRP A 18 -14.85 15.31 -18.44
C TRP A 18 -15.01 14.70 -17.04
N ARG A 19 -16.20 14.74 -16.50
CA ARG A 19 -16.55 14.24 -15.15
C ARG A 19 -17.80 13.36 -15.24
N VAL A 20 -18.04 12.53 -14.24
CA VAL A 20 -19.26 11.70 -14.14
C VAL A 20 -20.08 12.11 -12.92
N ASN A 21 -21.41 11.98 -12.99
CA ASN A 21 -22.33 12.49 -11.98
C ASN A 21 -22.53 11.55 -10.76
N GLY A 22 -21.53 10.76 -10.39
CA GLY A 22 -21.67 9.83 -9.27
C GLY A 22 -20.37 9.17 -8.85
N LYS A 23 -20.47 8.19 -7.95
CA LYS A 23 -19.33 7.45 -7.41
C LYS A 23 -18.63 6.65 -8.48
N VAL A 24 -17.30 6.75 -8.48
CA VAL A 24 -16.39 5.89 -9.24
C VAL A 24 -15.75 4.89 -8.28
N SER A 25 -15.83 3.61 -8.61
CA SER A 25 -15.31 2.49 -7.81
C SER A 25 -14.19 1.73 -8.51
N ALA A 26 -13.95 2.00 -9.79
CA ALA A 26 -12.86 1.41 -10.57
C ALA A 26 -12.37 2.40 -11.63
N VAL A 27 -11.05 2.51 -11.76
CA VAL A 27 -10.37 3.19 -12.86
C VAL A 27 -9.33 2.23 -13.45
N LEU A 28 -9.08 2.33 -14.75
CA LEU A 28 -8.07 1.54 -15.43
C LEU A 28 -7.59 2.28 -16.67
N VAL A 29 -6.28 2.46 -16.81
CA VAL A 29 -5.64 3.03 -17.99
C VAL A 29 -5.14 1.91 -18.90
N VAL A 30 -5.58 1.90 -20.15
CA VAL A 30 -5.06 0.97 -21.16
C VAL A 30 -4.67 1.77 -22.39
N GLY A 31 -3.38 1.86 -22.66
CA GLY A 31 -2.84 2.73 -23.72
C GLY A 31 -3.29 4.18 -23.55
N GLN A 32 -3.97 4.73 -24.54
CA GLN A 32 -4.45 6.12 -24.54
C GLN A 32 -5.88 6.27 -23.98
N THR A 33 -6.37 5.32 -23.19
CA THR A 33 -7.76 5.35 -22.71
C THR A 33 -7.84 5.09 -21.21
N VAL A 34 -8.55 5.97 -20.50
CA VAL A 34 -8.97 5.80 -19.11
C VAL A 34 -10.37 5.21 -19.10
N TYR A 35 -10.56 4.01 -18.56
CA TYR A 35 -11.86 3.41 -18.29
C TYR A 35 -12.28 3.72 -16.87
N VAL A 36 -13.53 4.15 -16.71
CA VAL A 36 -14.11 4.58 -15.43
C VAL A 36 -15.38 3.78 -15.16
N GLY A 37 -15.35 2.99 -14.09
CA GLY A 37 -16.47 2.17 -13.63
C GLY A 37 -17.03 2.66 -12.29
N GLY A 38 -18.35 2.54 -12.07
CA GLY A 38 -18.92 3.01 -10.82
C GLY A 38 -20.45 2.99 -10.80
N ARG A 39 -21.04 3.97 -10.13
CA ARG A 39 -22.48 4.22 -10.05
C ARG A 39 -22.77 5.65 -10.48
N PHE A 40 -22.98 5.83 -11.76
CA PHE A 40 -23.29 7.12 -12.39
C PHE A 40 -24.20 6.93 -13.62
N THR A 41 -24.74 8.02 -14.16
CA THR A 41 -25.66 7.97 -15.30
C THR A 41 -25.22 8.86 -16.47
N THR A 42 -24.34 9.82 -16.22
CA THR A 42 -24.01 10.88 -17.17
C THR A 42 -22.53 11.24 -17.08
N ALA A 43 -21.93 11.49 -18.24
CA ALA A 43 -20.62 12.16 -18.36
C ALA A 43 -20.86 13.60 -18.83
N THR A 44 -20.14 14.59 -18.23
CA THR A 44 -20.28 16.01 -18.51
C THR A 44 -18.92 16.64 -18.81
N SER A 45 -18.84 17.39 -19.92
CA SER A 45 -17.62 18.11 -20.31
C SER A 45 -17.34 19.31 -19.40
N PRO A 46 -16.12 19.87 -19.41
CA PRO A 46 -15.83 21.14 -18.74
C PRO A 46 -16.72 22.28 -19.22
N GLY A 47 -17.16 22.29 -20.49
CA GLY A 47 -18.06 23.27 -21.07
C GLY A 47 -19.56 23.02 -20.79
N GLY A 48 -19.92 21.97 -20.00
CA GLY A 48 -21.32 21.70 -19.61
C GLY A 48 -22.08 20.77 -20.55
N GLU A 49 -21.49 20.29 -21.65
CA GLU A 49 -22.12 19.26 -22.49
C GLU A 49 -22.31 17.97 -21.70
N SER A 50 -23.50 17.38 -21.73
CA SER A 50 -23.82 16.15 -21.02
C SER A 50 -24.18 15.01 -21.98
N VAL A 51 -23.57 13.83 -21.76
CA VAL A 51 -23.79 12.61 -22.55
C VAL A 51 -24.16 11.47 -21.61
N GLY A 52 -25.22 10.72 -21.92
CA GLY A 52 -25.61 9.52 -21.16
C GLY A 52 -24.50 8.47 -21.19
N ARG A 53 -24.05 8.06 -20.02
CA ARG A 53 -23.12 6.93 -19.78
C ARG A 53 -23.48 6.31 -18.44
N ARG A 54 -23.84 5.03 -18.46
CA ARG A 54 -24.31 4.35 -17.24
C ARG A 54 -23.25 3.40 -16.70
N ASN A 55 -22.71 3.76 -15.56
CA ASN A 55 -21.85 2.91 -14.72
C ASN A 55 -20.50 2.50 -15.35
N LEU A 56 -20.29 2.77 -16.65
CA LEU A 56 -19.02 2.53 -17.35
C LEU A 56 -18.86 3.56 -18.49
N ALA A 57 -17.71 4.21 -18.52
CA ALA A 57 -17.33 5.20 -19.53
C ALA A 57 -15.85 5.10 -19.85
N ALA A 58 -15.43 5.64 -20.99
CA ALA A 58 -14.04 5.72 -21.41
C ALA A 58 -13.68 7.16 -21.79
N PHE A 59 -12.48 7.58 -21.41
CA PHE A 59 -11.97 8.92 -21.64
C PHE A 59 -10.56 8.83 -22.24
N ASP A 60 -10.21 9.82 -22.99
CA ASP A 60 -8.85 9.98 -23.52
C ASP A 60 -7.87 10.34 -22.39
N VAL A 61 -6.73 9.66 -22.31
CA VAL A 61 -5.78 9.81 -21.21
C VAL A 61 -5.10 11.18 -21.22
N ASP A 62 -4.86 11.78 -22.38
CA ASP A 62 -4.13 13.05 -22.50
C ASP A 62 -5.06 14.26 -22.37
N THR A 63 -6.22 14.19 -23.00
CA THR A 63 -7.16 15.33 -23.07
C THR A 63 -8.28 15.27 -22.04
N GLY A 64 -8.53 14.08 -21.44
CA GLY A 64 -9.68 13.83 -20.57
C GLY A 64 -11.03 13.86 -21.28
N ALA A 65 -11.06 13.89 -22.62
CA ALA A 65 -12.26 13.94 -23.42
C ALA A 65 -12.98 12.58 -23.44
N LEU A 66 -14.34 12.62 -23.43
CA LEU A 66 -15.15 11.41 -23.54
C LEU A 66 -14.90 10.66 -24.85
N ARG A 67 -14.57 9.38 -24.78
CA ARG A 67 -14.52 8.46 -25.93
C ARG A 67 -15.94 8.11 -26.35
N ARG A 68 -16.48 8.81 -27.35
CA ARG A 68 -17.90 8.68 -27.75
C ARG A 68 -18.22 7.34 -28.37
N ASP A 69 -17.25 6.70 -29.03
CA ASP A 69 -17.42 5.40 -29.68
C ASP A 69 -17.49 4.25 -28.69
N PHE A 70 -16.97 4.44 -27.47
CA PHE A 70 -17.07 3.45 -26.41
C PHE A 70 -18.42 3.55 -25.71
N ILE A 71 -19.27 2.53 -25.91
CA ILE A 71 -20.62 2.42 -25.29
C ILE A 71 -20.75 1.04 -24.67
N ALA A 72 -20.66 0.97 -23.33
CA ALA A 72 -20.76 -0.28 -22.57
C ALA A 72 -21.61 -0.09 -21.29
N ASP A 73 -22.75 0.59 -21.43
CA ASP A 73 -23.64 0.89 -20.30
C ASP A 73 -23.96 -0.37 -19.49
N ALA A 74 -23.60 -0.38 -18.21
CA ALA A 74 -23.89 -1.45 -17.28
C ALA A 74 -25.20 -1.18 -16.51
N GLY A 75 -26.00 -2.22 -16.29
CA GLY A 75 -27.31 -2.10 -15.64
C GLY A 75 -27.26 -1.80 -14.14
N SER A 76 -26.09 -1.90 -13.52
CA SER A 76 -25.82 -1.54 -12.11
C SER A 76 -24.32 -1.29 -11.94
N THR A 77 -23.89 -1.04 -10.70
CA THR A 77 -22.54 -0.65 -10.33
C THR A 77 -21.46 -1.56 -10.94
N VAL A 78 -20.46 -0.96 -11.57
CA VAL A 78 -19.16 -1.57 -11.92
C VAL A 78 -18.21 -1.35 -10.75
N GLN A 79 -17.60 -2.43 -10.25
CA GLN A 79 -16.74 -2.41 -9.06
C GLN A 79 -15.26 -2.62 -9.37
N THR A 80 -14.96 -3.31 -10.47
CA THR A 80 -13.58 -3.64 -10.82
C THR A 80 -13.43 -3.76 -12.34
N LEU A 81 -12.25 -3.42 -12.82
CA LEU A 81 -11.83 -3.49 -14.22
C LEU A 81 -10.48 -4.18 -14.32
N ALA A 82 -10.27 -4.96 -15.36
CA ALA A 82 -8.97 -5.51 -15.72
C ALA A 82 -8.83 -5.58 -17.25
N SER A 83 -7.60 -5.58 -17.77
CA SER A 83 -7.37 -5.71 -19.20
C SER A 83 -6.11 -6.53 -19.49
N ASP A 84 -6.17 -7.34 -20.56
CA ASP A 84 -5.02 -8.04 -21.14
C ASP A 84 -4.39 -7.25 -22.31
N GLY A 85 -4.79 -5.97 -22.49
CA GLY A 85 -4.40 -5.13 -23.63
C GLY A 85 -5.20 -5.39 -24.91
N ALA A 86 -5.97 -6.49 -24.98
CA ALA A 86 -6.82 -6.83 -26.12
C ALA A 86 -8.31 -6.61 -25.85
N ALA A 87 -8.73 -6.78 -24.59
CA ALA A 87 -10.11 -6.62 -24.15
C ALA A 87 -10.19 -6.03 -22.74
N LEU A 88 -11.36 -5.49 -22.40
CA LEU A 88 -11.71 -5.03 -21.07
C LEU A 88 -12.60 -6.08 -20.36
N TYR A 89 -12.17 -6.50 -19.18
CA TYR A 89 -12.94 -7.34 -18.26
C TYR A 89 -13.61 -6.43 -17.24
N VAL A 90 -14.93 -6.60 -17.07
CA VAL A 90 -15.76 -5.72 -16.25
C VAL A 90 -16.45 -6.56 -15.18
N GLY A 91 -16.18 -6.27 -13.92
CA GLY A 91 -16.80 -6.92 -12.76
C GLY A 91 -17.68 -5.96 -11.96
N GLY A 92 -18.71 -6.47 -11.28
CA GLY A 92 -19.57 -5.64 -10.42
C GLY A 92 -20.87 -6.31 -10.00
N HIS A 93 -21.94 -5.50 -9.89
CA HIS A 93 -23.27 -5.95 -9.45
C HIS A 93 -24.32 -5.97 -10.57
N PHE A 94 -23.92 -5.70 -11.80
CA PHE A 94 -24.83 -5.62 -12.93
C PHE A 94 -25.39 -6.99 -13.36
N GLY A 95 -26.58 -7.00 -13.95
CA GLY A 95 -27.14 -8.18 -14.62
C GLY A 95 -27.07 -8.09 -16.13
N ARG A 96 -26.77 -6.90 -16.67
CA ARG A 96 -26.66 -6.63 -18.10
C ARG A 96 -25.56 -5.60 -18.36
N ILE A 97 -24.92 -5.70 -19.52
CA ILE A 97 -24.01 -4.70 -20.06
C ILE A 97 -24.35 -4.48 -21.53
N ARG A 98 -24.47 -3.23 -21.99
CA ARG A 98 -24.91 -2.85 -23.35
C ARG A 98 -26.18 -3.61 -23.81
N GLY A 99 -27.13 -3.78 -22.89
CA GLY A 99 -28.40 -4.54 -23.17
C GLY A 99 -28.24 -6.06 -23.19
N VAL A 100 -27.02 -6.61 -23.27
CA VAL A 100 -26.76 -8.05 -23.27
C VAL A 100 -26.74 -8.59 -21.83
N THR A 101 -27.45 -9.70 -21.60
CA THR A 101 -27.44 -10.37 -20.29
C THR A 101 -26.05 -10.95 -20.01
N ARG A 102 -25.44 -10.44 -18.96
CA ARG A 102 -24.16 -10.87 -18.35
C ARG A 102 -24.26 -10.59 -16.86
N SER A 103 -24.23 -11.62 -16.06
CA SER A 103 -24.41 -11.46 -14.62
C SER A 103 -23.06 -11.25 -13.94
N ARG A 104 -22.81 -9.99 -13.59
CA ARG A 104 -21.71 -9.52 -12.73
C ARG A 104 -20.28 -9.60 -13.31
N LEU A 105 -20.10 -10.30 -14.44
CA LEU A 105 -18.81 -10.40 -15.13
C LEU A 105 -19.03 -10.42 -16.64
N ALA A 106 -18.29 -9.56 -17.35
CA ALA A 106 -18.35 -9.44 -18.80
C ALA A 106 -16.97 -9.17 -19.39
N LYS A 107 -16.78 -9.55 -20.65
CA LYS A 107 -15.65 -9.14 -21.49
C LYS A 107 -16.20 -8.26 -22.62
N VAL A 108 -15.57 -7.10 -22.82
CA VAL A 108 -15.99 -6.14 -23.83
C VAL A 108 -14.80 -5.63 -24.65
N SER A 109 -15.07 -5.14 -25.85
CA SER A 109 -14.08 -4.48 -26.72
C SER A 109 -13.57 -3.20 -26.05
N LEU A 110 -12.25 -2.99 -26.02
CA LEU A 110 -11.62 -1.75 -25.56
C LEU A 110 -12.05 -0.53 -26.40
N THR A 111 -12.30 -0.69 -27.69
CA THR A 111 -12.62 0.43 -28.58
C THR A 111 -14.10 0.80 -28.54
N THR A 112 -14.98 -0.20 -28.62
CA THR A 112 -16.42 0.04 -28.84
C THR A 112 -17.30 -0.32 -27.67
N GLY A 113 -16.79 -1.03 -26.64
CA GLY A 113 -17.58 -1.57 -25.56
C GLY A 113 -18.52 -2.71 -25.97
N ALA A 114 -18.36 -3.27 -27.18
CA ALA A 114 -19.15 -4.41 -27.64
C ALA A 114 -18.85 -5.64 -26.76
N VAL A 115 -19.94 -6.33 -26.35
CA VAL A 115 -19.82 -7.52 -25.51
C VAL A 115 -19.27 -8.69 -26.32
N ASP A 116 -18.25 -9.36 -25.81
CA ASP A 116 -17.72 -10.60 -26.40
C ASP A 116 -18.79 -11.72 -26.22
N PRO A 117 -19.35 -12.27 -27.30
CA PRO A 117 -20.38 -13.31 -27.20
C PRO A 117 -19.82 -14.66 -26.71
N ALA A 118 -18.52 -14.92 -26.93
CA ALA A 118 -17.87 -16.17 -26.55
C ALA A 118 -17.57 -16.25 -25.06
N PHE A 119 -17.35 -15.10 -24.40
CA PHE A 119 -17.03 -15.07 -22.98
C PHE A 119 -18.27 -15.22 -22.11
N ARG A 120 -18.32 -16.29 -21.29
CA ARG A 120 -19.41 -16.67 -20.38
C ARG A 120 -18.90 -17.09 -19.02
N ALA A 121 -18.97 -16.21 -18.04
CA ALA A 121 -18.57 -16.48 -16.66
C ALA A 121 -19.54 -15.80 -15.67
N ASP A 122 -20.84 -15.98 -15.89
CA ASP A 122 -21.88 -15.39 -15.05
C ASP A 122 -21.72 -15.83 -13.58
N ALA A 123 -21.70 -14.88 -12.65
CA ALA A 123 -21.60 -15.12 -11.21
C ALA A 123 -22.94 -14.84 -10.51
N ASN A 124 -23.22 -15.56 -9.40
CA ASN A 124 -24.43 -15.36 -8.60
C ASN A 124 -24.30 -14.28 -7.52
N GLY A 125 -23.09 -13.83 -7.21
CA GLY A 125 -22.75 -12.72 -6.29
C GLY A 125 -21.87 -11.70 -6.97
N GLY A 126 -21.62 -10.54 -6.31
CA GLY A 126 -20.81 -9.46 -6.85
C GLY A 126 -19.38 -9.90 -7.17
N VAL A 127 -18.85 -9.40 -8.28
CA VAL A 127 -17.44 -9.51 -8.64
C VAL A 127 -16.75 -8.21 -8.22
N LEU A 128 -15.77 -8.30 -7.30
CA LEU A 128 -15.19 -7.16 -6.61
C LEU A 128 -13.72 -6.93 -6.95
N GLY A 129 -12.99 -7.98 -7.32
CA GLY A 129 -11.60 -7.92 -7.75
C GLY A 129 -11.36 -8.77 -9.00
N LEU A 130 -10.57 -8.24 -9.93
CA LEU A 130 -10.17 -8.90 -11.16
C LEU A 130 -8.68 -8.67 -11.41
N ASP A 131 -7.99 -9.71 -11.85
CA ASP A 131 -6.68 -9.61 -12.47
C ASP A 131 -6.59 -10.58 -13.65
N VAL A 132 -5.99 -10.14 -14.76
CA VAL A 132 -5.85 -10.96 -15.97
C VAL A 132 -4.39 -11.08 -16.38
N ARG A 133 -3.92 -12.32 -16.44
CA ARG A 133 -2.52 -12.61 -16.80
C ARG A 133 -2.41 -13.98 -17.44
N ASP A 134 -1.54 -14.12 -18.45
CA ASP A 134 -1.17 -15.38 -19.09
C ASP A 134 -2.36 -16.19 -19.61
N GLY A 135 -3.38 -15.49 -20.16
CA GLY A 135 -4.59 -16.12 -20.68
C GLY A 135 -5.61 -16.53 -19.62
N TRP A 136 -5.39 -16.19 -18.37
CA TRP A 136 -6.27 -16.46 -17.25
C TRP A 136 -6.83 -15.17 -16.65
N LEU A 137 -8.12 -15.21 -16.25
CA LEU A 137 -8.76 -14.19 -15.45
C LEU A 137 -8.99 -14.74 -14.03
N TYR A 138 -8.36 -14.10 -13.05
CA TYR A 138 -8.58 -14.36 -11.62
C TYR A 138 -9.71 -13.47 -11.13
N VAL A 139 -10.64 -14.05 -10.37
CA VAL A 139 -11.88 -13.40 -9.98
C VAL A 139 -12.09 -13.51 -8.49
N GLY A 140 -12.21 -12.38 -7.80
CA GLY A 140 -12.58 -12.26 -6.39
C GLY A 140 -13.98 -11.63 -6.24
N GLY A 141 -14.71 -12.00 -5.17
CA GLY A 141 -16.03 -11.43 -4.94
C GLY A 141 -16.77 -11.98 -3.73
N ASP A 142 -18.10 -11.86 -3.75
CA ASP A 142 -19.00 -12.43 -2.75
C ASP A 142 -19.87 -13.59 -3.31
N PHE A 143 -19.55 -14.06 -4.50
CA PHE A 143 -20.24 -15.15 -5.17
C PHE A 143 -19.97 -16.53 -4.53
N SER A 144 -20.91 -17.44 -4.71
CA SER A 144 -20.77 -18.87 -4.40
C SER A 144 -20.74 -19.76 -5.65
N THR A 145 -21.15 -19.22 -6.80
CA THR A 145 -21.06 -19.89 -8.11
C THR A 145 -20.62 -18.92 -9.19
N ILE A 146 -19.83 -19.40 -10.15
CA ILE A 146 -19.42 -18.68 -11.34
C ILE A 146 -19.38 -19.65 -12.53
N GLY A 147 -19.86 -19.26 -13.70
CA GLY A 147 -19.93 -20.13 -14.88
C GLY A 147 -20.70 -21.43 -14.63
N GLY A 148 -21.67 -21.44 -13.69
CA GLY A 148 -22.41 -22.63 -13.28
C GLY A 148 -21.66 -23.58 -12.34
N VAL A 149 -20.40 -23.27 -11.98
CA VAL A 149 -19.56 -24.10 -11.10
C VAL A 149 -19.53 -23.51 -9.69
N SER A 150 -19.65 -24.36 -8.66
CA SER A 150 -19.48 -23.92 -7.26
C SER A 150 -18.06 -23.46 -7.00
N ARG A 151 -17.92 -22.17 -6.61
CA ARG A 151 -16.66 -21.52 -6.23
C ARG A 151 -16.91 -20.52 -5.12
N GLN A 152 -16.19 -20.66 -4.01
CA GLN A 152 -16.41 -19.81 -2.84
C GLN A 152 -15.52 -18.56 -2.93
N ARG A 153 -16.04 -17.50 -3.56
CA ARG A 153 -15.50 -16.13 -3.57
C ARG A 153 -14.19 -15.92 -4.33
N VAL A 154 -13.50 -16.98 -4.73
CA VAL A 154 -12.28 -16.93 -5.57
C VAL A 154 -12.43 -17.93 -6.69
N SER A 155 -12.11 -17.53 -7.91
CA SER A 155 -12.14 -18.39 -9.09
C SER A 155 -11.06 -18.00 -10.08
N LYS A 156 -10.73 -18.94 -10.96
CA LYS A 156 -9.86 -18.76 -12.13
C LYS A 156 -10.64 -19.24 -13.35
N VAL A 157 -10.72 -18.41 -14.37
CA VAL A 157 -11.41 -18.73 -15.62
C VAL A 157 -10.53 -18.45 -16.82
N PHE A 158 -10.75 -19.12 -17.93
CA PHE A 158 -10.07 -18.80 -19.19
C PHE A 158 -10.47 -17.39 -19.65
N ALA A 159 -9.51 -16.52 -19.89
CA ALA A 159 -9.71 -15.15 -20.33
C ALA A 159 -10.39 -15.06 -21.72
N SER A 160 -10.27 -16.10 -22.55
CA SER A 160 -10.88 -16.17 -23.85
C SER A 160 -12.37 -16.53 -23.81
N THR A 161 -12.79 -17.50 -22.97
CA THR A 161 -14.14 -18.09 -22.98
C THR A 161 -14.93 -17.87 -21.70
N GLY A 162 -14.28 -17.58 -20.59
CA GLY A 162 -14.90 -17.53 -19.26
C GLY A 162 -15.15 -18.92 -18.65
N ALA A 163 -14.73 -20.01 -19.30
CA ALA A 163 -14.85 -21.35 -18.73
C ALA A 163 -14.01 -21.46 -17.44
N VAL A 164 -14.60 -22.07 -16.41
CA VAL A 164 -13.96 -22.21 -15.09
C VAL A 164 -12.84 -23.26 -15.15
N ASP A 165 -11.67 -22.91 -14.63
CA ASP A 165 -10.57 -23.87 -14.43
C ASP A 165 -10.97 -24.90 -13.36
N GLY A 166 -11.02 -26.18 -13.77
CA GLY A 166 -11.35 -27.29 -12.86
C GLY A 166 -10.27 -27.57 -11.81
N GLY A 167 -9.01 -27.26 -12.13
CA GLY A 167 -7.86 -27.50 -11.25
C GLY A 167 -7.73 -26.45 -10.14
N PHE A 168 -8.23 -25.24 -10.36
CA PHE A 168 -8.17 -24.19 -9.36
C PHE A 168 -9.40 -24.23 -8.44
N VAL A 169 -9.20 -24.52 -7.15
CA VAL A 169 -10.25 -24.60 -6.13
C VAL A 169 -9.95 -23.58 -5.00
N GLY A 170 -9.89 -22.29 -5.36
CA GLY A 170 -9.79 -21.20 -4.38
C GLY A 170 -11.01 -21.14 -3.47
N ARG A 171 -10.81 -20.83 -2.19
CA ARG A 171 -11.86 -20.68 -1.18
C ARG A 171 -11.53 -19.52 -0.26
N ALA A 172 -12.56 -18.75 0.12
CA ALA A 172 -12.51 -17.85 1.24
C ALA A 172 -13.82 -17.94 2.03
N ASP A 173 -13.77 -17.81 3.36
CA ASP A 173 -14.96 -17.88 4.22
C ASP A 173 -15.80 -16.61 4.19
N SER A 174 -15.24 -15.49 3.69
CA SER A 174 -15.96 -14.23 3.48
C SER A 174 -15.54 -13.56 2.16
N LYS A 175 -16.13 -12.41 1.82
CA LYS A 175 -15.92 -11.70 0.56
C LYS A 175 -14.43 -11.43 0.29
N VAL A 176 -14.04 -11.55 -0.97
CA VAL A 176 -12.74 -11.16 -1.50
C VAL A 176 -12.90 -9.87 -2.30
N THR A 177 -12.17 -8.84 -1.91
CA THR A 177 -12.25 -7.48 -2.47
C THR A 177 -11.25 -7.22 -3.56
N SER A 178 -10.06 -7.82 -3.46
CA SER A 178 -8.99 -7.67 -4.44
C SER A 178 -8.26 -8.99 -4.69
N VAL A 179 -7.77 -9.18 -5.89
CA VAL A 179 -6.93 -10.31 -6.33
C VAL A 179 -5.81 -9.77 -7.21
N VAL A 180 -4.57 -10.20 -6.95
CA VAL A 180 -3.39 -9.77 -7.72
C VAL A 180 -2.48 -10.97 -7.96
N LYS A 181 -2.20 -11.29 -9.23
CA LYS A 181 -1.31 -12.38 -9.63
C LYS A 181 0.13 -11.91 -9.62
N HIS A 182 1.00 -12.64 -8.93
CA HIS A 182 2.44 -12.38 -8.98
C HIS A 182 2.96 -12.43 -10.43
N PRO A 183 3.83 -11.50 -10.86
CA PRO A 183 4.26 -11.39 -12.26
C PRO A 183 4.92 -12.66 -12.80
N THR A 184 5.70 -13.38 -12.00
CA THR A 184 6.51 -14.53 -12.44
C THR A 184 6.30 -15.81 -11.63
N GLN A 185 5.85 -15.72 -10.37
CA GLN A 185 5.70 -16.89 -9.49
C GLN A 185 4.30 -17.47 -9.53
N ASP A 186 4.14 -18.74 -9.10
CA ASP A 186 2.85 -19.42 -8.93
C ASP A 186 2.13 -18.94 -7.67
N VAL A 187 1.87 -17.64 -7.56
CA VAL A 187 1.20 -17.03 -6.42
C VAL A 187 0.10 -16.10 -6.90
N LEU A 188 -1.08 -16.26 -6.32
CA LEU A 188 -2.17 -15.29 -6.38
C LEU A 188 -2.37 -14.71 -4.97
N TYR A 189 -2.23 -13.41 -4.83
CA TYR A 189 -2.60 -12.72 -3.59
C TYR A 189 -4.08 -12.42 -3.62
N VAL A 190 -4.74 -12.66 -2.50
CA VAL A 190 -6.17 -12.37 -2.31
C VAL A 190 -6.37 -11.54 -1.05
N ALA A 191 -7.20 -10.52 -1.12
CA ALA A 191 -7.55 -9.68 0.02
C ALA A 191 -9.04 -9.62 0.26
N GLY A 192 -9.46 -9.34 1.49
CA GLY A 192 -10.86 -9.22 1.82
C GLY A 192 -11.21 -9.23 3.30
N ASN A 193 -12.45 -9.64 3.59
CA ASN A 193 -12.98 -9.70 4.96
C ASN A 193 -13.01 -11.13 5.54
N PHE A 194 -12.09 -11.97 5.12
CA PHE A 194 -12.05 -13.38 5.50
C PHE A 194 -11.12 -13.64 6.70
N THR A 195 -11.34 -14.77 7.36
CA THR A 195 -10.46 -15.36 8.37
C THR A 195 -9.82 -16.68 7.91
N SER A 196 -10.28 -17.20 6.77
CA SER A 196 -9.74 -18.40 6.14
C SER A 196 -9.74 -18.25 4.62
N ALA A 197 -8.62 -18.57 4.00
CA ALA A 197 -8.48 -18.61 2.54
C ALA A 197 -7.57 -19.76 2.11
N GLY A 198 -7.81 -20.34 0.92
CA GLY A 198 -7.02 -21.45 0.37
C GLY A 198 -7.02 -22.72 1.22
N GLY A 199 -7.98 -22.87 2.16
CA GLY A 199 -8.08 -24.01 3.05
C GLY A 199 -7.25 -23.91 4.34
N ALA A 200 -6.69 -22.72 4.64
CA ALA A 200 -5.92 -22.47 5.87
C ALA A 200 -6.41 -21.19 6.57
N PRO A 201 -6.19 -21.04 7.91
CA PRO A 201 -6.41 -19.78 8.61
C PRO A 201 -5.55 -18.68 7.99
N ARG A 202 -6.19 -17.62 7.48
CA ARG A 202 -5.57 -16.44 6.88
C ARG A 202 -6.50 -15.26 7.10
N THR A 203 -6.01 -14.20 7.72
CA THR A 203 -6.83 -13.03 8.04
C THR A 203 -6.53 -11.90 7.08
N GLY A 204 -7.55 -11.44 6.35
CA GLY A 204 -7.49 -10.26 5.51
C GLY A 204 -6.67 -10.41 4.23
N VAL A 205 -5.47 -10.99 4.28
CA VAL A 205 -4.58 -11.25 3.13
C VAL A 205 -4.15 -12.71 3.12
N ALA A 206 -4.09 -13.31 1.93
CA ALA A 206 -3.53 -14.64 1.74
C ALA A 206 -2.77 -14.73 0.40
N ALA A 207 -1.66 -15.46 0.41
CA ALA A 207 -1.01 -15.98 -0.79
C ALA A 207 -1.53 -17.40 -1.03
N VAL A 208 -2.05 -17.66 -2.23
CA VAL A 208 -2.52 -18.98 -2.66
C VAL A 208 -1.84 -19.38 -3.97
N SER A 209 -1.69 -20.68 -4.22
CA SER A 209 -1.22 -21.16 -5.53
C SER A 209 -2.17 -20.68 -6.63
N SER A 210 -1.64 -20.05 -7.68
CA SER A 210 -2.41 -19.62 -8.85
C SER A 210 -2.86 -20.79 -9.74
N TRP A 211 -2.35 -22.01 -9.49
CA TRP A 211 -2.77 -23.24 -10.15
C TRP A 211 -3.87 -23.98 -9.40
N THR A 212 -3.71 -24.14 -8.09
CA THR A 212 -4.60 -25.01 -7.29
C THR A 212 -5.55 -24.21 -6.39
N GLY A 213 -5.23 -22.98 -6.03
CA GLY A 213 -5.96 -22.18 -5.05
C GLY A 213 -5.67 -22.56 -3.59
N ALA A 214 -4.75 -23.47 -3.34
CA ALA A 214 -4.33 -23.87 -1.99
C ALA A 214 -3.48 -22.76 -1.34
N ALA A 215 -3.64 -22.55 -0.03
CA ALA A 215 -2.85 -21.56 0.70
C ALA A 215 -1.36 -21.92 0.69
N GLY A 216 -0.54 -20.92 0.41
CA GLY A 216 0.91 -20.95 0.60
C GLY A 216 1.30 -20.89 2.07
N PRO A 217 2.59 -21.06 2.39
CA PRO A 217 3.07 -21.04 3.78
C PRO A 217 3.03 -19.63 4.41
N GLN A 218 3.05 -18.58 3.59
CA GLN A 218 3.17 -17.19 4.04
C GLN A 218 1.97 -16.74 4.88
N THR A 219 2.26 -16.01 5.95
CA THR A 219 1.29 -15.20 6.69
C THR A 219 1.76 -13.74 6.66
N TYR A 220 0.82 -12.81 6.55
CA TYR A 220 1.15 -11.39 6.43
C TYR A 220 1.06 -10.74 7.81
N GLN A 221 2.21 -10.26 8.28
CA GLN A 221 2.37 -9.66 9.60
C GLN A 221 1.43 -8.47 9.77
N SER A 222 0.75 -8.41 10.92
CA SER A 222 -0.23 -7.38 11.26
C SER A 222 -1.35 -7.17 10.21
N SER A 223 -1.61 -8.20 9.39
CA SER A 223 -2.78 -8.19 8.51
C SER A 223 -4.05 -8.26 9.33
N VAL A 224 -4.94 -7.30 9.10
CA VAL A 224 -6.27 -7.22 9.70
C VAL A 224 -7.35 -7.33 8.61
N ARG A 225 -8.60 -7.40 8.98
CA ARG A 225 -9.73 -7.42 8.05
C ARG A 225 -10.73 -6.30 8.33
N PRO A 226 -11.33 -5.68 7.32
CA PRO A 226 -11.13 -5.97 5.90
C PRO A 226 -9.86 -5.34 5.34
N VAL A 227 -9.24 -6.00 4.37
CA VAL A 227 -8.31 -5.40 3.43
C VAL A 227 -9.08 -5.12 2.15
N LEU A 228 -9.07 -3.88 1.69
CA LEU A 228 -9.96 -3.41 0.62
C LEU A 228 -9.31 -3.56 -0.76
N ASP A 229 -8.00 -3.37 -0.86
CA ASP A 229 -7.26 -3.44 -2.11
C ASP A 229 -5.83 -3.93 -1.91
N LEU A 230 -5.21 -4.44 -2.99
CA LEU A 230 -3.82 -4.88 -3.07
C LEU A 230 -3.15 -4.37 -4.34
N ALA A 231 -1.86 -4.09 -4.25
CA ALA A 231 -0.98 -3.87 -5.38
C ALA A 231 0.35 -4.60 -5.19
N LEU A 232 1.08 -4.85 -6.28
CA LEU A 232 2.46 -5.35 -6.27
C LEU A 232 3.38 -4.33 -6.92
N ASN A 233 4.63 -4.29 -6.49
CA ASN A 233 5.65 -3.61 -7.29
C ASN A 233 6.00 -4.42 -8.55
N ASP A 234 6.74 -3.81 -9.47
CA ASP A 234 6.95 -4.33 -10.83
C ASP A 234 7.61 -5.73 -10.86
N ASP A 235 8.51 -6.03 -9.92
CA ASP A 235 9.18 -7.33 -9.81
C ASP A 235 8.44 -8.34 -8.91
N GLY A 236 7.37 -7.91 -8.23
CA GLY A 236 6.57 -8.72 -7.34
C GLY A 236 7.19 -8.96 -5.95
N SER A 237 8.32 -8.31 -5.62
CA SER A 237 9.00 -8.50 -4.33
C SER A 237 8.28 -7.85 -3.15
N MET A 238 7.45 -6.83 -3.41
CA MET A 238 6.69 -6.12 -2.39
C MET A 238 5.19 -6.17 -2.68
N LEU A 239 4.42 -6.50 -1.65
CA LEU A 239 2.95 -6.46 -1.66
C LEU A 239 2.47 -5.28 -0.84
N PHE A 240 1.59 -4.47 -1.42
CA PHE A 240 0.97 -3.31 -0.76
C PHE A 240 -0.51 -3.59 -0.50
N GLY A 241 -1.01 -3.16 0.65
CA GLY A 241 -2.41 -3.36 1.02
C GLY A 241 -3.07 -2.11 1.57
N ALA A 242 -4.32 -1.91 1.18
CA ALA A 242 -5.23 -0.89 1.70
C ALA A 242 -6.07 -1.47 2.84
N LEU A 243 -5.74 -1.13 4.09
CA LEU A 243 -6.34 -1.69 5.29
C LEU A 243 -7.37 -0.75 5.91
N ALA A 244 -8.47 -1.34 6.39
CA ALA A 244 -9.61 -0.64 6.98
C ALA A 244 -9.91 -1.09 8.41
N ALA A 245 -11.02 -0.58 8.99
CA ALA A 245 -11.63 -1.00 10.26
C ALA A 245 -10.65 -0.99 11.45
N GLY A 246 -10.05 0.17 11.72
CA GLY A 246 -9.20 0.41 12.89
C GLY A 246 -7.71 0.24 12.62
N SER A 247 -7.31 -0.40 11.51
CA SER A 247 -5.93 -0.32 11.03
C SER A 247 -5.69 0.96 10.22
N ASN A 248 -6.67 1.36 9.39
CA ASN A 248 -6.68 2.61 8.62
C ASN A 248 -5.30 2.93 8.02
N SER A 249 -4.73 2.00 7.26
CA SER A 249 -3.34 2.14 6.83
C SER A 249 -3.07 1.62 5.42
N ALA A 250 -2.15 2.29 4.72
CA ALA A 250 -1.39 1.68 3.64
C ALA A 250 -0.24 0.89 4.27
N THR A 251 -0.11 -0.38 3.92
CA THR A 251 0.89 -1.27 4.53
C THR A 251 1.64 -2.01 3.43
N ALA A 252 2.95 -2.10 3.54
CA ALA A 252 3.79 -2.88 2.65
C ALA A 252 4.36 -4.10 3.37
N TRP A 253 4.40 -5.21 2.64
CA TRP A 253 5.04 -6.44 3.07
C TRP A 253 6.05 -6.93 2.03
N ASP A 254 7.06 -7.61 2.50
CA ASP A 254 7.81 -8.52 1.64
C ASP A 254 6.87 -9.62 1.14
N SER A 255 6.74 -9.76 -0.15
CA SER A 255 5.73 -10.64 -0.76
C SER A 255 6.00 -12.13 -0.51
N ALA A 256 7.27 -12.52 -0.39
CA ALA A 256 7.69 -13.89 -0.22
C ALA A 256 7.63 -14.37 1.23
N THR A 257 7.92 -13.49 2.19
CA THR A 257 7.97 -13.83 3.62
C THR A 257 6.72 -13.40 4.38
N GLY A 258 6.02 -12.37 3.91
CA GLY A 258 4.90 -11.74 4.61
C GLY A 258 5.33 -10.78 5.72
N MET A 259 6.64 -10.53 5.86
CA MET A 259 7.17 -9.55 6.83
C MET A 259 6.73 -8.14 6.44
N ARG A 260 6.23 -7.36 7.40
CA ARG A 260 5.88 -5.96 7.17
C ARG A 260 7.14 -5.14 6.96
N ARG A 261 7.18 -4.36 5.88
CA ARG A 261 8.25 -3.42 5.56
C ARG A 261 7.97 -2.03 6.13
N TRP A 262 6.76 -1.53 5.93
CA TRP A 262 6.32 -0.26 6.47
C TRP A 262 4.79 -0.17 6.57
N ARG A 263 4.31 0.82 7.32
CA ARG A 263 2.90 1.17 7.46
C ARG A 263 2.74 2.68 7.55
N GLN A 264 1.83 3.24 6.75
CA GLN A 264 1.37 4.62 6.82
C GLN A 264 -0.08 4.65 7.29
N THR A 265 -0.34 5.25 8.45
CA THR A 265 -1.68 5.37 9.01
C THR A 265 -2.38 6.63 8.51
N THR A 266 -3.68 6.51 8.28
CA THR A 266 -4.59 7.60 7.90
C THR A 266 -5.67 7.76 8.96
N MET A 267 -6.44 8.87 8.92
CA MET A 267 -7.53 9.08 9.88
C MET A 267 -8.70 8.11 9.64
N GLY A 268 -8.96 7.73 8.39
CA GLY A 268 -10.00 6.77 8.01
C GLY A 268 -9.44 5.62 7.18
N ASP A 269 -10.33 4.71 6.75
CA ASP A 269 -9.96 3.53 5.97
C ASP A 269 -9.16 3.88 4.72
N VAL A 270 -8.06 3.18 4.47
CA VAL A 270 -7.43 3.18 3.14
C VAL A 270 -8.26 2.29 2.23
N GLN A 271 -8.72 2.84 1.10
CA GLN A 271 -9.74 2.26 0.24
C GLN A 271 -9.20 1.73 -1.09
N ALA A 272 -8.10 2.31 -1.56
CA ALA A 272 -7.44 1.94 -2.81
C ALA A 272 -5.92 2.10 -2.66
N ILE A 273 -5.17 1.27 -3.34
CA ILE A 273 -3.71 1.32 -3.39
C ILE A 273 -3.23 0.86 -4.75
N ASP A 274 -2.23 1.56 -5.30
CA ASP A 274 -1.59 1.14 -6.55
C ASP A 274 -0.13 1.56 -6.59
N HIS A 275 0.67 0.89 -7.41
CA HIS A 275 2.11 1.07 -7.51
C HIS A 275 2.53 1.34 -8.95
N HIS A 276 3.40 2.33 -9.13
CA HIS A 276 4.13 2.52 -10.39
C HIS A 276 5.48 3.18 -10.16
N GLY A 277 6.52 2.66 -10.81
CA GLY A 277 7.83 3.31 -10.90
C GLY A 277 8.49 3.62 -9.55
N GLY A 278 8.35 2.74 -8.55
CA GLY A 278 8.91 2.93 -7.20
C GLY A 278 8.07 3.82 -6.28
N GLN A 279 6.88 4.24 -6.72
CA GLN A 279 5.93 5.02 -5.93
C GLN A 279 4.68 4.21 -5.63
N VAL A 280 4.12 4.36 -4.43
CA VAL A 280 2.83 3.80 -4.02
C VAL A 280 1.84 4.93 -3.78
N TYR A 281 0.74 4.91 -4.51
CA TYR A 281 -0.39 5.81 -4.35
C TYR A 281 -1.44 5.14 -3.49
N PHE A 282 -1.98 5.84 -2.49
CA PHE A 282 -3.04 5.30 -1.65
C PHE A 282 -4.13 6.34 -1.39
N GLY A 283 -5.36 5.88 -1.55
CA GLY A 283 -6.58 6.67 -1.43
C GLY A 283 -7.36 6.28 -0.17
N PHE A 284 -7.93 7.27 0.53
CA PHE A 284 -8.60 7.07 1.81
C PHE A 284 -9.72 8.09 2.05
N HIS A 285 -10.47 7.92 3.16
CA HIS A 285 -11.42 8.91 3.68
C HIS A 285 -10.90 9.55 4.98
N ASP A 286 -11.67 10.45 5.59
CA ASP A 286 -11.40 11.24 6.81
C ASP A 286 -10.20 12.19 6.73
N GLY A 287 -9.04 11.79 6.27
CA GLY A 287 -7.90 12.68 6.15
C GLY A 287 -6.55 12.06 6.54
N PHE A 288 -5.53 12.92 6.62
CA PHE A 288 -4.17 12.57 6.99
C PHE A 288 -3.54 13.70 7.80
N GLN A 289 -2.89 13.39 8.94
CA GLN A 289 -2.20 14.36 9.81
C GLN A 289 -3.05 15.61 10.13
N ASP A 290 -4.29 15.42 10.58
CA ASP A 290 -5.25 16.47 10.94
C ASP A 290 -5.79 17.32 9.76
N ASP A 291 -5.42 17.05 8.51
CA ASP A 291 -6.03 17.66 7.32
C ASP A 291 -7.08 16.73 6.71
N THR A 292 -8.35 17.03 7.00
CA THR A 292 -9.49 16.25 6.49
C THR A 292 -9.75 16.41 5.00
N ARG A 293 -9.03 17.29 4.31
CA ARG A 293 -9.14 17.47 2.85
C ARG A 293 -8.24 16.53 2.06
N LEU A 294 -7.17 16.01 2.65
CA LEU A 294 -6.28 15.05 2.00
C LEU A 294 -6.99 13.69 1.89
N LYS A 295 -7.06 13.13 0.68
CA LYS A 295 -7.70 11.83 0.40
C LYS A 295 -6.88 10.94 -0.54
N LEU A 296 -5.77 11.45 -1.04
CA LEU A 296 -4.85 10.75 -1.92
C LEU A 296 -3.44 11.21 -1.60
N LEU A 297 -2.54 10.27 -1.39
CA LEU A 297 -1.13 10.52 -1.16
C LEU A 297 -0.29 9.57 -2.01
N VAL A 298 0.98 9.93 -2.15
CA VAL A 298 2.02 9.09 -2.74
C VAL A 298 3.17 8.93 -1.75
N ALA A 299 3.74 7.74 -1.69
CA ALA A 299 4.90 7.42 -0.88
C ALA A 299 5.94 6.65 -1.69
N ASP A 300 7.19 6.74 -1.28
CA ASP A 300 8.23 5.84 -1.77
C ASP A 300 7.85 4.38 -1.44
N ALA A 301 7.86 3.53 -2.44
CA ALA A 301 7.35 2.15 -2.32
C ALA A 301 8.15 1.31 -1.32
N ARG A 302 9.43 1.59 -1.15
CA ARG A 302 10.34 0.81 -0.32
C ARG A 302 10.32 1.27 1.15
N THR A 303 10.26 2.59 1.38
CA THR A 303 10.37 3.19 2.71
C THR A 303 9.04 3.63 3.32
N GLY A 304 8.01 3.81 2.48
CA GLY A 304 6.72 4.36 2.90
C GLY A 304 6.75 5.86 3.19
N VAL A 305 7.87 6.55 2.96
CA VAL A 305 7.97 8.00 3.16
C VAL A 305 7.05 8.72 2.18
N VAL A 306 6.13 9.50 2.72
CA VAL A 306 5.15 10.27 1.94
C VAL A 306 5.86 11.44 1.27
N ASP A 307 5.56 11.65 -0.02
CA ASP A 307 6.04 12.81 -0.78
C ASP A 307 5.14 14.02 -0.52
N ASP A 308 5.68 15.02 0.16
CA ASP A 308 4.97 16.25 0.50
C ASP A 308 4.69 17.18 -0.70
N ALA A 309 5.32 16.92 -1.85
CA ALA A 309 5.06 17.65 -3.08
C ALA A 309 3.71 17.29 -3.74
N PHE A 310 3.08 16.17 -3.35
CA PHE A 310 1.80 15.72 -3.88
C PHE A 310 0.74 15.66 -2.78
N ARG A 311 -0.01 16.75 -2.61
CA ARG A 311 -1.05 16.89 -1.57
C ARG A 311 -2.36 17.45 -2.13
N PRO A 312 -3.01 16.77 -3.10
CA PRO A 312 -4.27 17.23 -3.65
C PRO A 312 -5.38 17.23 -2.58
N THR A 313 -6.19 18.30 -2.53
CA THR A 313 -7.28 18.44 -1.57
C THR A 313 -8.63 18.11 -2.20
N PHE A 314 -9.46 17.37 -1.49
CA PHE A 314 -10.78 16.88 -1.93
C PHE A 314 -11.88 17.50 -1.06
N ASP A 315 -13.04 17.75 -1.66
CA ASP A 315 -14.18 18.42 -1.03
C ASP A 315 -15.19 17.50 -0.35
N TYR A 316 -15.01 16.19 -0.39
CA TYR A 316 -15.99 15.22 0.10
C TYR A 316 -15.40 14.22 1.08
N PHE A 317 -16.22 13.74 2.03
CA PHE A 317 -15.81 12.83 3.09
C PHE A 317 -15.19 11.51 2.58
N TRP A 318 -15.88 10.83 1.66
CA TRP A 318 -15.48 9.48 1.23
C TRP A 318 -14.23 9.40 0.36
N GLY A 319 -13.82 10.49 -0.28
CA GLY A 319 -12.56 10.59 -1.01
C GLY A 319 -12.38 9.56 -2.13
N VAL A 320 -11.23 8.89 -2.13
CA VAL A 320 -10.74 8.07 -3.24
C VAL A 320 -11.01 6.58 -3.01
N TRP A 321 -11.64 5.92 -4.00
CA TRP A 321 -12.03 4.51 -3.99
C TRP A 321 -11.31 3.64 -5.02
N ALA A 322 -10.64 4.23 -5.98
CA ALA A 322 -9.90 3.53 -7.02
C ALA A 322 -8.73 4.38 -7.51
N ILE A 323 -7.63 3.75 -7.81
CA ILE A 323 -6.40 4.37 -8.31
C ILE A 323 -5.86 3.51 -9.45
N ASP A 324 -5.30 4.16 -10.46
CA ASP A 324 -4.44 3.53 -11.46
C ASP A 324 -3.27 4.49 -11.76
N ALA A 325 -2.09 4.08 -11.38
CA ALA A 325 -0.84 4.81 -11.54
C ALA A 325 -0.06 4.30 -12.76
N THR A 326 0.43 5.22 -13.57
CA THR A 326 1.14 4.91 -14.82
C THR A 326 2.37 5.80 -14.98
N ALA A 327 3.18 5.54 -16.01
CA ALA A 327 4.33 6.38 -16.34
C ALA A 327 3.97 7.83 -16.67
N THR A 328 2.72 8.12 -17.04
CA THR A 328 2.25 9.46 -17.43
C THR A 328 1.50 10.20 -16.33
N GLY A 329 1.29 9.57 -15.17
CA GLY A 329 0.58 10.16 -14.04
C GLY A 329 -0.34 9.18 -13.33
N VAL A 330 -1.24 9.69 -12.51
CA VAL A 330 -2.20 8.90 -11.75
C VAL A 330 -3.64 9.33 -12.05
N VAL A 331 -4.52 8.33 -12.16
CA VAL A 331 -5.96 8.52 -12.24
C VAL A 331 -6.57 8.04 -10.93
N ALA A 332 -7.41 8.86 -10.30
CA ALA A 332 -8.13 8.50 -9.09
C ALA A 332 -9.64 8.64 -9.29
N GLY A 333 -10.37 7.64 -8.83
CA GLY A 333 -11.83 7.62 -8.83
C GLY A 333 -12.40 7.63 -7.42
N GLY A 334 -13.58 8.23 -7.22
CA GLY A 334 -14.15 8.30 -5.89
C GLY A 334 -15.49 9.00 -5.78
N GLU A 335 -15.76 9.49 -4.57
CA GLU A 335 -16.89 10.39 -4.26
C GLU A 335 -16.34 11.75 -3.89
N PHE A 336 -16.29 12.66 -4.85
CA PHE A 336 -15.90 14.06 -4.70
C PHE A 336 -16.48 14.86 -5.85
N THR A 337 -16.56 16.20 -5.72
CA THR A 337 -17.05 17.10 -6.76
C THR A 337 -16.00 18.11 -7.21
N SER A 338 -14.97 18.36 -6.39
CA SER A 338 -13.80 19.16 -6.76
C SER A 338 -12.52 18.64 -6.11
N VAL A 339 -11.39 18.90 -6.75
CA VAL A 339 -10.07 18.55 -6.28
C VAL A 339 -9.14 19.73 -6.47
N SER A 340 -8.44 20.16 -5.41
CA SER A 340 -7.57 21.35 -5.39
C SER A 340 -8.25 22.59 -5.99
N GLY A 341 -9.57 22.76 -5.71
CA GLY A 341 -10.39 23.86 -6.23
C GLY A 341 -10.83 23.73 -7.70
N VAL A 342 -10.43 22.66 -8.39
CA VAL A 342 -10.84 22.40 -9.78
C VAL A 342 -12.06 21.46 -9.80
N PRO A 343 -13.14 21.76 -10.57
CA PRO A 343 -14.26 20.86 -10.73
C PRO A 343 -13.84 19.49 -11.30
N ALA A 344 -14.03 18.41 -10.54
CA ALA A 344 -13.56 17.06 -10.88
C ALA A 344 -14.47 16.00 -10.25
N GLN A 345 -15.73 15.92 -10.70
CA GLN A 345 -16.68 15.00 -10.11
C GLN A 345 -16.46 13.55 -10.55
N GLY A 346 -16.34 12.66 -9.56
CA GLY A 346 -16.27 11.22 -9.71
C GLY A 346 -14.89 10.69 -10.04
N PHE A 347 -14.11 11.31 -10.92
CA PHE A 347 -12.73 10.94 -11.18
C PHE A 347 -11.87 12.16 -11.51
N VAL A 348 -10.58 11.99 -11.35
CA VAL A 348 -9.56 13.03 -11.56
C VAL A 348 -8.32 12.42 -12.19
N ARG A 349 -7.62 13.19 -12.99
CA ARG A 349 -6.32 12.84 -13.59
C ARG A 349 -5.27 13.84 -13.11
N PHE A 350 -4.13 13.33 -12.67
CA PHE A 350 -2.95 14.10 -12.36
C PHE A 350 -1.86 13.71 -13.34
N THR A 351 -1.48 14.62 -14.22
CA THR A 351 -0.47 14.41 -15.27
C THR A 351 0.55 15.54 -15.24
N GLY A 352 1.68 15.39 -15.91
CA GLY A 352 2.59 16.50 -16.15
C GLY A 352 3.52 16.87 -15.00
N GLY A 353 3.95 15.92 -14.17
CA GLY A 353 5.14 16.11 -13.34
C GLY A 353 6.38 16.24 -14.24
N THR A 354 7.26 17.24 -14.00
CA THR A 354 8.63 17.12 -14.49
C THR A 354 9.24 15.96 -13.73
N ALA A 355 9.77 14.95 -14.44
CA ALA A 355 10.55 13.91 -13.79
C ALA A 355 11.62 14.60 -12.91
N PRO A 356 11.63 14.41 -11.58
CA PRO A 356 12.81 14.78 -10.84
C PRO A 356 13.99 14.05 -11.49
N PRO A 357 15.20 14.63 -11.48
CA PRO A 357 16.38 13.92 -11.92
C PRO A 357 16.38 12.54 -11.24
N PRO A 358 16.77 11.46 -11.94
CA PRO A 358 16.74 10.12 -11.38
C PRO A 358 17.56 10.11 -10.09
N VAL A 359 16.87 10.07 -8.95
CA VAL A 359 17.54 9.96 -7.65
C VAL A 359 17.93 8.51 -7.42
N VAL A 360 19.17 8.28 -7.09
CA VAL A 360 19.66 6.97 -6.66
C VAL A 360 19.49 6.89 -5.14
N GLN A 361 18.65 6.00 -4.67
CA GLN A 361 18.52 5.72 -3.25
C GLN A 361 19.37 4.50 -2.89
N GLN A 362 20.03 4.58 -1.75
CA GLN A 362 20.75 3.48 -1.13
C GLN A 362 20.25 3.25 0.28
N THR A 363 19.72 2.05 0.55
CA THR A 363 19.46 1.62 1.92
C THR A 363 20.78 1.23 2.57
N TYR A 364 21.12 1.92 3.61
CA TYR A 364 22.27 1.60 4.44
C TYR A 364 21.93 0.60 5.54
N VAL A 365 20.75 0.78 6.13
CA VAL A 365 20.21 -0.11 7.15
C VAL A 365 18.78 -0.43 6.78
N ASP A 366 18.46 -1.71 6.66
CA ASP A 366 17.12 -2.27 6.52
C ASP A 366 16.77 -2.94 7.85
N GLY A 367 15.84 -2.39 8.59
CA GLY A 367 15.51 -2.84 9.94
C GLY A 367 15.28 -4.35 10.02
N SER A 368 14.52 -4.89 9.08
CA SER A 368 14.18 -6.32 9.05
C SER A 368 15.29 -7.22 8.51
N GLY A 369 16.24 -6.69 7.74
CA GLY A 369 17.33 -7.42 7.09
C GLY A 369 18.70 -7.20 7.73
N ALA A 370 18.88 -6.12 8.49
CA ALA A 370 20.13 -5.80 9.14
C ALA A 370 20.38 -6.67 10.38
N SER A 371 21.64 -7.01 10.60
CA SER A 371 22.07 -7.60 11.86
C SER A 371 22.41 -6.47 12.84
N TRP A 372 21.66 -6.41 13.92
CA TRP A 372 21.89 -5.44 14.98
C TRP A 372 22.47 -6.13 16.21
N THR A 373 23.33 -5.42 16.93
CA THR A 373 23.67 -5.74 18.32
C THR A 373 22.74 -4.99 19.27
N TYR A 374 22.29 -5.62 20.36
CA TYR A 374 21.37 -5.00 21.30
C TYR A 374 21.69 -5.32 22.77
N TRP A 375 21.34 -4.34 23.63
CA TRP A 375 21.47 -4.45 25.08
C TRP A 375 20.13 -4.17 25.76
N ASP A 376 19.61 -5.18 26.43
CA ASP A 376 18.30 -5.22 27.08
C ASP A 376 18.42 -5.46 28.61
N ARG A 377 19.52 -5.00 29.24
CA ARG A 377 19.83 -5.29 30.63
C ARG A 377 19.99 -4.04 31.50
N GLY A 378 19.30 -2.97 31.15
CA GLY A 378 19.33 -1.71 31.87
C GLY A 378 20.44 -0.76 31.39
N SER A 379 20.75 0.22 32.23
CA SER A 379 21.63 1.34 31.87
C SER A 379 23.03 0.91 31.42
N LEU A 380 23.57 1.68 30.49
CA LEU A 380 24.94 1.55 29.98
C LEU A 380 25.79 2.75 30.40
N ASP A 381 27.13 2.56 30.41
CA ASP A 381 28.08 3.63 30.58
C ASP A 381 28.07 4.56 29.35
N PRO A 382 28.40 5.87 29.53
CA PRO A 382 28.52 6.81 28.44
C PRO A 382 29.51 6.35 27.36
N GLY A 383 29.20 6.68 26.09
CA GLY A 383 30.07 6.37 24.94
C GLY A 383 29.63 5.11 24.16
N TRP A 384 28.59 4.38 24.62
CA TRP A 384 28.08 3.21 23.94
C TRP A 384 27.59 3.52 22.50
N GLN A 385 27.18 4.75 22.22
CA GLN A 385 26.73 5.22 20.91
C GLN A 385 27.87 5.49 19.91
N GLY A 386 29.11 5.51 20.38
CA GLY A 386 30.27 5.87 19.56
C GLY A 386 30.78 4.73 18.67
N PRO A 387 31.42 5.03 17.52
CA PRO A 387 31.87 4.03 16.55
C PRO A 387 32.92 3.06 17.07
N THR A 388 33.70 3.47 18.08
CA THR A 388 34.79 2.68 18.67
C THR A 388 34.36 1.84 19.88
N PHE A 389 33.10 1.90 20.27
CA PHE A 389 32.60 1.11 21.39
C PHE A 389 32.64 -0.39 21.07
N ASP A 390 33.11 -1.19 22.03
CA ASP A 390 33.12 -2.65 21.92
C ASP A 390 31.78 -3.23 22.35
N ASP A 391 30.98 -3.67 21.38
CA ASP A 391 29.69 -4.32 21.55
C ASP A 391 29.73 -5.84 21.34
N ALA A 392 30.95 -6.46 21.36
CA ALA A 392 31.10 -7.91 21.17
C ALA A 392 30.39 -8.76 22.23
N GLY A 393 30.14 -8.20 23.40
CA GLY A 393 29.37 -8.84 24.47
C GLY A 393 27.85 -8.67 24.39
N TRP A 394 27.34 -7.92 23.39
CA TRP A 394 25.91 -7.70 23.19
C TRP A 394 25.27 -8.89 22.49
N ARG A 395 23.93 -8.99 22.61
CA ARG A 395 23.15 -9.95 21.84
C ARG A 395 23.01 -9.48 20.40
N VAL A 396 22.68 -10.41 19.51
CA VAL A 396 22.44 -10.11 18.09
C VAL A 396 21.00 -10.46 17.76
N GLY A 397 20.33 -9.61 16.98
CA GLY A 397 18.96 -9.79 16.52
C GLY A 397 18.65 -8.93 15.29
N ALA A 398 17.48 -9.10 14.74
CA ALA A 398 16.90 -8.28 13.68
C ALA A 398 15.69 -7.50 14.22
N ALA A 399 15.40 -6.33 13.67
CA ALA A 399 14.19 -5.61 14.00
C ALA A 399 12.94 -6.35 13.42
N GLU A 400 11.78 -6.22 13.98
CA GLU A 400 11.36 -5.35 15.07
C GLU A 400 11.87 -5.90 16.40
N PHE A 401 12.45 -5.03 17.22
CA PHE A 401 12.82 -5.33 18.59
C PHE A 401 11.69 -4.93 19.50
N GLY A 402 11.29 -5.81 20.41
CA GLY A 402 10.21 -5.44 21.31
C GLY A 402 9.74 -6.56 22.22
N TYR A 403 8.63 -6.31 22.89
CA TYR A 403 7.80 -7.29 23.58
C TYR A 403 6.39 -6.72 23.75
N GLY A 404 5.37 -7.58 23.73
CA GLY A 404 3.99 -7.26 24.09
C GLY A 404 3.01 -7.26 22.92
N ASP A 405 3.43 -6.95 21.70
CA ASP A 405 2.58 -6.89 20.51
C ASP A 405 2.42 -8.22 19.78
N GLY A 406 3.36 -9.13 19.97
CA GLY A 406 3.34 -10.49 19.40
C GLY A 406 3.74 -10.54 17.92
N ASP A 407 4.36 -9.47 17.39
CA ASP A 407 4.88 -9.37 16.03
C ASP A 407 6.39 -9.06 15.99
N GLU A 408 7.06 -9.10 17.14
CA GLU A 408 8.47 -8.87 17.29
C GLU A 408 9.31 -9.96 16.61
N ALA A 409 10.29 -9.58 15.79
CA ALA A 409 11.29 -10.51 15.25
C ALA A 409 12.34 -10.86 16.33
N THR A 410 12.66 -9.90 17.21
CA THR A 410 13.55 -10.10 18.35
C THR A 410 12.88 -9.67 19.64
N VAL A 411 12.50 -10.65 20.49
CA VAL A 411 11.94 -10.38 21.81
C VAL A 411 13.06 -9.95 22.76
N VAL A 412 13.00 -8.72 23.27
CA VAL A 412 13.98 -8.17 24.21
C VAL A 412 13.60 -8.45 25.67
N GLY A 413 14.58 -8.50 26.54
CA GLY A 413 14.39 -8.68 27.97
C GLY A 413 13.85 -7.40 28.63
N TRP A 414 12.78 -7.52 29.42
CA TRP A 414 12.11 -6.40 30.04
C TRP A 414 12.49 -6.12 31.50
N GLY A 415 13.38 -6.93 32.08
CA GLY A 415 13.92 -6.63 33.42
C GLY A 415 13.47 -7.57 34.52
N PRO A 416 13.70 -7.22 35.80
CA PRO A 416 13.57 -8.14 36.93
C PRO A 416 12.11 -8.48 37.31
N SER A 417 11.15 -7.62 36.97
CA SER A 417 9.73 -7.87 37.26
C SER A 417 8.81 -7.08 36.35
N ALA A 418 7.57 -7.51 36.17
CA ALA A 418 6.56 -6.87 35.32
C ALA A 418 6.21 -5.42 35.76
N THR A 419 6.47 -5.06 37.00
CA THR A 419 6.20 -3.72 37.56
C THR A 419 7.48 -2.87 37.73
N SER A 420 8.64 -3.42 37.38
CA SER A 420 9.93 -2.76 37.49
C SER A 420 10.79 -3.13 36.27
N LYS A 421 10.29 -2.79 35.09
CA LYS A 421 10.98 -3.05 33.83
C LYS A 421 12.12 -2.05 33.58
N TYR A 422 13.06 -2.43 32.75
CA TYR A 422 14.06 -1.50 32.25
C TYR A 422 13.39 -0.38 31.45
N ILE A 423 13.84 0.85 31.66
CA ILE A 423 13.31 2.01 30.92
C ILE A 423 13.89 2.05 29.51
N THR A 424 15.12 1.56 29.32
CA THR A 424 15.83 1.73 28.07
C THR A 424 16.31 0.41 27.50
N THR A 425 16.10 0.24 26.20
CA THR A 425 16.71 -0.77 25.34
C THR A 425 17.61 -0.07 24.32
N TYR A 426 18.79 -0.63 24.06
CA TYR A 426 19.79 -0.05 23.16
C TYR A 426 20.04 -1.00 22.01
N VAL A 427 20.14 -0.44 20.79
CA VAL A 427 20.48 -1.19 19.58
C VAL A 427 21.57 -0.46 18.80
N ARG A 428 22.41 -1.22 18.09
CA ARG A 428 23.49 -0.68 17.25
C ARG A 428 23.67 -1.55 16.02
N THR A 429 23.99 -0.89 14.90
CA THR A 429 24.46 -1.59 13.69
C THR A 429 25.54 -0.79 12.99
N ARG A 430 26.36 -1.47 12.17
CA ARG A 430 27.39 -0.85 11.34
C ARG A 430 27.02 -1.01 9.87
N PHE A 431 27.33 0.02 9.09
CA PHE A 431 27.08 0.03 7.65
C PHE A 431 28.18 0.82 6.94
N ASP A 432 28.41 0.51 5.67
CA ASP A 432 29.44 1.16 4.88
C ASP A 432 28.88 2.21 3.93
N VAL A 433 29.55 3.36 3.85
CA VAL A 433 29.25 4.47 2.95
C VAL A 433 30.42 4.65 1.98
N THR A 434 30.17 4.50 0.70
CA THR A 434 31.18 4.75 -0.34
C THR A 434 31.29 6.25 -0.65
N THR A 435 30.14 6.89 -0.82
CA THR A 435 29.99 8.33 -1.07
C THR A 435 28.92 8.86 -0.14
N VAL A 436 29.13 10.02 0.46
CA VAL A 436 28.12 10.66 1.31
C VAL A 436 26.93 11.07 0.43
N PRO A 437 25.67 10.70 0.80
CA PRO A 437 24.48 11.06 0.04
C PRO A 437 24.15 12.55 0.18
N ASP A 438 23.34 13.08 -0.76
CA ASP A 438 22.84 14.47 -0.71
C ASP A 438 21.79 14.65 0.38
N SER A 439 21.01 13.61 0.65
CA SER A 439 20.08 13.59 1.79
C SER A 439 20.09 12.23 2.48
N LEU A 440 19.76 12.25 3.78
CA LEU A 440 19.74 11.06 4.63
C LEU A 440 18.46 11.07 5.47
N VAL A 441 17.74 9.95 5.48
CA VAL A 441 16.48 9.81 6.23
C VAL A 441 16.56 8.55 7.08
N VAL A 442 16.25 8.69 8.38
CA VAL A 442 15.91 7.56 9.24
C VAL A 442 14.40 7.48 9.38
N SER A 443 13.85 6.29 9.13
CA SER A 443 12.42 5.99 9.32
C SER A 443 12.28 4.92 10.38
N MET A 444 11.46 5.15 11.40
CA MET A 444 11.35 4.23 12.54
C MET A 444 9.94 4.14 13.10
N VAL A 445 9.59 2.97 13.61
CA VAL A 445 8.47 2.75 14.53
C VAL A 445 9.06 2.67 15.92
N VAL A 446 8.54 3.47 16.84
CA VAL A 446 9.07 3.59 18.21
C VAL A 446 7.94 3.72 19.21
N ASP A 447 7.97 2.91 20.24
CA ASP A 447 7.13 2.98 21.42
C ASP A 447 8.02 3.02 22.70
N ASP A 448 8.02 4.07 23.54
CA ASP A 448 7.33 5.38 23.50
C ASP A 448 8.19 6.48 22.88
N GLY A 449 9.48 6.55 23.19
CA GLY A 449 10.41 7.58 22.77
C GLY A 449 11.78 7.02 22.38
N ALA A 450 12.54 7.78 21.58
CA ALA A 450 13.87 7.38 21.15
C ALA A 450 14.87 8.54 21.00
N VAL A 451 16.16 8.18 21.09
CA VAL A 451 17.27 9.02 20.63
C VAL A 451 18.08 8.24 19.62
N VAL A 452 18.31 8.82 18.48
CA VAL A 452 19.11 8.25 17.38
C VAL A 452 20.47 8.96 17.33
N TYR A 453 21.53 8.16 17.26
CA TYR A 453 22.89 8.63 17.12
C TYR A 453 23.52 8.12 15.83
N LEU A 454 24.20 9.00 15.12
CA LEU A 454 25.00 8.65 13.96
C LEU A 454 26.47 8.97 14.26
N ASN A 455 27.30 7.95 14.24
CA ASN A 455 28.73 8.05 14.61
C ASN A 455 28.98 8.68 16.01
N GLY A 456 28.05 8.45 16.95
CA GLY A 456 28.12 8.96 18.32
C GLY A 456 27.56 10.37 18.52
N VAL A 457 27.12 11.03 17.46
CA VAL A 457 26.46 12.34 17.50
C VAL A 457 24.95 12.15 17.52
N GLU A 458 24.26 12.80 18.46
CA GLU A 458 22.80 12.80 18.50
C GLU A 458 22.23 13.45 17.23
N ALA A 459 21.46 12.68 16.46
CA ALA A 459 20.88 13.12 15.20
C ALA A 459 19.35 13.34 15.28
N VAL A 460 18.65 12.55 16.11
CA VAL A 460 17.20 12.68 16.34
C VAL A 460 16.89 12.47 17.81
N ARG A 461 15.91 13.24 18.26
CA ARG A 461 15.27 13.05 19.56
C ARG A 461 13.76 13.07 19.39
N ASP A 462 13.12 11.93 19.58
CA ASP A 462 11.66 11.76 19.38
C ASP A 462 10.99 11.39 20.70
N ASN A 463 10.02 12.20 21.13
CA ASN A 463 9.25 12.05 22.39
C ASN A 463 10.12 11.91 23.64
N MET A 464 11.28 12.58 23.68
CA MET A 464 12.18 12.60 24.82
C MET A 464 12.30 13.99 25.43
N PRO A 465 12.49 14.11 26.76
CA PRO A 465 12.71 15.41 27.40
C PRO A 465 14.00 16.07 26.94
N ALA A 466 14.07 17.40 27.08
CA ALA A 466 15.30 18.15 26.84
C ALA A 466 16.37 17.84 27.90
N GLY A 467 17.65 18.02 27.55
CA GLY A 467 18.79 17.82 28.43
C GLY A 467 19.44 16.45 28.26
N ALA A 468 20.27 16.05 29.23
CA ALA A 468 20.99 14.79 29.17
C ALA A 468 20.04 13.59 29.30
N VAL A 469 20.22 12.59 28.43
CA VAL A 469 19.49 11.32 28.47
C VAL A 469 20.36 10.27 29.16
N THR A 470 19.77 9.46 30.00
CA THR A 470 20.42 8.36 30.73
C THR A 470 19.53 7.12 30.62
N GLY A 471 20.05 5.95 30.91
CA GLY A 471 19.27 4.69 30.87
C GLY A 471 18.07 4.62 31.82
N THR A 472 17.78 5.66 32.61
CA THR A 472 16.60 5.80 33.45
C THR A 472 15.72 6.98 33.05
N THR A 473 16.10 7.75 32.05
CA THR A 473 15.30 8.85 31.50
C THR A 473 14.07 8.26 30.83
N ARG A 474 12.89 8.74 31.19
CA ARG A 474 11.63 8.27 30.60
C ARG A 474 11.28 9.08 29.35
N ALA A 475 10.55 8.48 28.44
CA ALA A 475 9.87 9.19 27.38
C ALA A 475 8.94 10.29 27.94
N ALA A 476 8.76 11.37 27.19
CA ALA A 476 8.01 12.54 27.65
C ALA A 476 6.52 12.25 27.82
N THR A 477 5.96 11.41 26.95
CA THR A 477 4.55 10.99 26.97
C THR A 477 4.42 9.53 26.57
N PHE A 478 3.33 8.90 26.99
CA PHE A 478 2.93 7.59 26.47
C PHE A 478 2.51 7.69 25.01
N ARG A 479 2.79 6.64 24.27
CA ARG A 479 2.20 6.37 22.96
C ARG A 479 1.36 5.10 23.08
N ASP A 480 0.15 5.13 22.54
CA ASP A 480 -0.77 3.99 22.54
C ASP A 480 -1.51 3.87 21.20
N GLY A 481 -2.01 2.68 20.89
CA GLY A 481 -2.84 2.41 19.73
C GLY A 481 -2.17 2.75 18.39
N GLN A 482 -2.65 3.78 17.70
CA GLN A 482 -2.07 4.18 16.41
C GLN A 482 -0.75 4.93 16.55
N ALA A 483 -0.54 5.63 17.65
CA ALA A 483 0.64 6.45 17.85
C ALA A 483 1.92 5.63 18.07
N GLU A 484 1.82 4.47 18.72
CA GLU A 484 2.95 3.56 18.94
C GLU A 484 3.42 2.88 17.65
N ARG A 485 2.49 2.63 16.70
CA ARG A 485 2.72 1.90 15.44
C ARG A 485 2.97 2.81 14.23
N ALA A 486 2.98 4.12 14.46
CA ALA A 486 3.18 5.08 13.40
C ALA A 486 4.64 5.10 12.93
N LEU A 487 4.87 4.92 11.63
CA LEU A 487 6.19 5.18 11.03
C LEU A 487 6.48 6.68 11.11
N ARG A 488 7.64 7.03 11.64
CA ARG A 488 8.15 8.40 11.77
C ARG A 488 9.43 8.52 10.97
N SER A 489 9.52 9.53 10.13
CA SER A 489 10.69 9.78 9.30
C SER A 489 11.34 11.10 9.70
N PHE A 490 12.66 11.07 9.84
CA PHE A 490 13.46 12.23 10.23
C PHE A 490 14.60 12.41 9.24
N THR A 491 14.75 13.64 8.75
CA THR A 491 15.90 14.00 7.92
C THR A 491 17.11 14.20 8.84
N LEU A 492 18.19 13.50 8.55
CA LEU A 492 19.48 13.61 9.23
C LEU A 492 20.44 14.49 8.43
N ASP A 493 21.41 15.09 9.10
CA ASP A 493 22.50 15.78 8.43
C ASP A 493 23.47 14.76 7.79
N PRO A 494 23.59 14.69 6.44
CA PRO A 494 24.51 13.78 5.79
C PRO A 494 25.98 14.01 6.17
N ALA A 495 26.35 15.21 6.66
CA ALA A 495 27.70 15.53 7.12
C ALA A 495 28.14 14.71 8.36
N LEU A 496 27.19 14.04 9.03
CA LEU A 496 27.50 13.10 10.12
C LEU A 496 28.07 11.77 9.61
N LEU A 497 27.96 11.47 8.32
CA LEU A 497 28.53 10.29 7.69
C LEU A 497 29.98 10.51 7.27
N VAL A 498 30.74 9.43 7.28
CA VAL A 498 32.12 9.40 6.75
C VAL A 498 32.20 8.31 5.66
N PRO A 499 33.03 8.47 4.63
CA PRO A 499 33.40 7.37 3.76
C PRO A 499 34.00 6.21 4.57
N GLY A 500 33.55 4.98 4.31
CA GLY A 500 33.88 3.79 5.09
C GLY A 500 32.79 3.40 6.08
N THR A 501 33.17 2.73 7.16
CA THR A 501 32.24 2.17 8.14
C THR A 501 31.68 3.26 9.07
N ASN A 502 30.37 3.32 9.16
CA ASN A 502 29.59 4.19 10.04
C ASN A 502 28.80 3.36 11.06
N THR A 503 28.36 4.00 12.13
CA THR A 503 27.55 3.38 13.18
C THR A 503 26.23 4.12 13.35
N LEU A 504 25.12 3.41 13.22
CA LEU A 504 23.81 3.84 13.67
C LEU A 504 23.55 3.22 15.05
N ALA A 505 23.20 4.04 16.04
CA ALA A 505 22.88 3.60 17.38
C ALA A 505 21.55 4.25 17.82
N ILE A 506 20.68 3.49 18.47
CA ILE A 506 19.37 3.97 18.92
C ILE A 506 19.13 3.50 20.35
N GLU A 507 18.67 4.39 21.20
CA GLU A 507 18.09 4.03 22.50
C GLU A 507 16.58 4.30 22.49
N VAL A 508 15.81 3.30 22.93
CA VAL A 508 14.36 3.37 23.06
C VAL A 508 14.00 3.46 24.52
N HIS A 509 13.14 4.41 24.87
CA HIS A 509 12.76 4.73 26.22
C HIS A 509 11.28 4.56 26.46
N GLN A 510 10.93 3.85 27.51
CA GLN A 510 9.58 3.73 28.03
C GLN A 510 9.16 4.95 28.83
N ALA A 511 7.91 5.37 28.72
CA ALA A 511 7.33 6.39 29.60
C ALA A 511 7.05 5.87 31.02
N SER A 512 6.97 4.54 31.19
CA SER A 512 6.75 3.89 32.48
C SER A 512 7.55 2.59 32.64
N SER A 513 8.00 2.31 33.86
CA SER A 513 8.58 0.99 34.21
C SER A 513 7.56 -0.15 34.28
N SER A 514 6.29 0.12 34.02
CA SER A 514 5.21 -0.87 33.97
C SER A 514 4.52 -0.93 32.61
N SER A 515 5.13 -0.34 31.54
CA SER A 515 4.57 -0.43 30.19
C SER A 515 4.34 -1.88 29.76
N SER A 516 3.26 -2.15 29.02
CA SER A 516 2.89 -3.49 28.55
C SER A 516 3.84 -3.99 27.46
N ASP A 517 4.36 -3.08 26.65
CA ASP A 517 5.01 -3.28 25.38
C ASP A 517 6.24 -2.37 25.20
N VAL A 518 7.01 -2.63 24.18
CA VAL A 518 8.04 -1.77 23.58
C VAL A 518 8.25 -2.21 22.14
N SER A 519 8.38 -1.28 21.23
CA SER A 519 8.63 -1.54 19.80
C SER A 519 9.71 -0.64 19.24
N LEU A 520 10.62 -1.22 18.45
CA LEU A 520 11.59 -0.50 17.63
C LEU A 520 11.82 -1.22 16.31
N ASP A 521 11.52 -0.54 15.23
CA ASP A 521 12.01 -0.85 13.89
C ASP A 521 12.62 0.40 13.27
N ALA A 522 13.71 0.28 12.48
CA ALA A 522 14.40 1.44 11.92
C ALA A 522 15.11 1.13 10.61
N ASP A 523 14.87 1.97 9.60
CA ASP A 523 15.55 1.99 8.32
C ASP A 523 16.38 3.26 8.16
N LEU A 524 17.53 3.18 7.48
CA LEU A 524 18.35 4.32 7.10
C LEU A 524 18.58 4.36 5.60
N VAL A 525 18.16 5.44 4.96
CA VAL A 525 18.20 5.61 3.50
C VAL A 525 18.92 6.89 3.12
N GLY A 526 19.93 6.78 2.27
CA GLY A 526 20.57 7.90 1.61
C GLY A 526 20.05 8.10 0.20
N THR A 527 19.96 9.36 -0.23
CA THR A 527 19.53 9.75 -1.58
C THR A 527 20.66 10.54 -2.24
N TYR A 528 20.98 10.18 -3.48
CA TYR A 528 21.94 10.85 -4.34
C TYR A 528 21.20 11.49 -5.52
N THR A 529 21.50 12.74 -5.79
CA THR A 529 21.04 13.47 -6.97
C THR A 529 22.16 13.44 -8.01
N PRO A 530 21.96 12.96 -9.22
CA PRO A 530 23.00 12.90 -10.28
C PRO A 530 23.48 14.27 -10.72
#